data_d6fe489e4258863f59a238b219323106
#
_entry.id   d6fe489e4258863f59a238b219323106
#
_cell.length_a   1.000
_cell.length_b   1.000
_cell.length_c   1.000
_cell.angle_alpha   90.00
_cell.angle_beta   90.00
_cell.angle_gamma   90.00
#
_symmetry.space_group_name_H-M   'P 1'
#
loop_
_entity.id
_entity.type
_entity.pdbx_description
1 polymer ?
#
loop_
_entity_poly.entity_id
_entity_poly.type
_entity_poly.pdbx_seq_one_letter_code
_entity_poly.pdbx_strand_id
1 'polypeptide(L)'
;MDFEHIPVLFNETVNSLEIKPDGLYVDCTAGGGGHSHAVAQRLSDKGRLIAIDRDPEAIEVLKTRFASFPNVEIVHDTFDNISAILNGRKADGIMADLGVSSHQIDTAERGFSFHMDAPLDMRMSKEGKSAADVVNTYSENELYRIIRDYGEERYAKSIAKNIVRERENKRISTTFELCDIIKMSMPQRAMRDSHPARRTFQAIRIEVNGELTKLDSALDDMFSSLKVGGILSVITFHSLEDRMVKKRFASFCEGCTCPKEFPVCVCGKTPRGELTVKGVAASDEELSRNPRSRSARLRSIKKIKDD
;
A
#
# COMPACT_ATOMS: atom_id res chain seq x y z
N MET A 1 -27.68 5.03 5.97
CA MET A 1 -26.63 5.39 6.94
C MET A 1 -25.35 5.55 6.14
N ASP A 2 -24.93 6.79 5.94
CA ASP A 2 -23.63 7.05 5.33
C ASP A 2 -22.57 6.54 6.30
N PHE A 3 -21.92 5.45 5.96
CA PHE A 3 -20.74 4.99 6.68
C PHE A 3 -19.62 5.98 6.33
N GLU A 4 -19.44 6.98 7.18
CA GLU A 4 -18.31 7.89 7.08
C GLU A 4 -17.03 7.06 7.30
N HIS A 5 -16.36 6.75 6.20
CA HIS A 5 -15.10 5.98 6.22
C HIS A 5 -14.02 6.82 6.91
N ILE A 6 -13.68 6.45 8.14
CA ILE A 6 -12.57 7.08 8.87
C ILE A 6 -11.27 6.48 8.36
N PRO A 7 -10.36 7.29 7.78
CA PRO A 7 -9.06 6.80 7.33
C PRO A 7 -8.25 6.21 8.50
N VAL A 8 -7.44 5.20 8.19
CA VAL A 8 -6.60 4.52 9.18
C VAL A 8 -5.46 5.45 9.64
N LEU A 9 -5.18 5.48 10.95
CA LEU A 9 -4.12 6.32 11.54
C LEU A 9 -4.23 7.79 11.12
N PHE A 10 -5.47 8.29 11.05
CA PHE A 10 -5.79 9.58 10.44
C PHE A 10 -5.02 10.74 11.04
N ASN A 11 -5.09 10.92 12.36
CA ASN A 11 -4.41 12.03 13.04
C ASN A 11 -2.90 11.87 12.99
N GLU A 12 -2.42 10.67 13.21
CA GLU A 12 -1.00 10.34 13.22
C GLU A 12 -0.36 10.64 11.87
N THR A 13 -1.03 10.28 10.77
CA THR A 13 -0.54 10.50 9.40
C THR A 13 -0.53 11.98 9.04
N VAL A 14 -1.64 12.68 9.24
CA VAL A 14 -1.75 14.09 8.88
C VAL A 14 -0.81 14.95 9.74
N ASN A 15 -0.66 14.65 11.02
CA ASN A 15 0.25 15.39 11.91
C ASN A 15 1.72 15.09 11.60
N SER A 16 2.05 13.86 11.17
CA SER A 16 3.44 13.51 10.81
C SER A 16 3.98 14.30 9.62
N LEU A 17 3.12 14.88 8.79
CA LEU A 17 3.53 15.66 7.61
C LEU A 17 3.99 17.09 7.95
N GLU A 18 3.81 17.59 9.18
CA GLU A 18 4.17 18.95 9.59
C GLU A 18 3.69 20.02 8.57
N ILE A 19 2.38 19.99 8.26
CA ILE A 19 1.81 20.73 7.12
C ILE A 19 2.07 22.24 7.22
N LYS A 20 2.72 22.76 6.17
CA LYS A 20 2.93 24.22 5.94
C LYS A 20 1.81 24.71 5.02
N PRO A 21 1.12 25.83 5.35
CA PRO A 21 -0.03 26.31 4.56
C PRO A 21 0.29 26.55 3.07
N ASP A 22 1.47 27.01 2.73
CA ASP A 22 1.89 27.32 1.35
C ASP A 22 2.67 26.17 0.69
N GLY A 23 2.71 24.98 1.29
CA GLY A 23 3.49 23.83 0.84
C GLY A 23 2.85 23.06 -0.33
N LEU A 24 3.66 22.21 -0.98
CA LEU A 24 3.22 21.22 -1.95
C LEU A 24 3.18 19.85 -1.28
N TYR A 25 2.01 19.20 -1.32
CA TYR A 25 1.80 17.86 -0.76
C TYR A 25 1.35 16.89 -1.83
N VAL A 26 1.69 15.61 -1.66
CA VAL A 26 1.25 14.52 -2.53
C VAL A 26 0.62 13.42 -1.68
N ASP A 27 -0.59 13.02 -2.02
CA ASP A 27 -1.19 11.79 -1.57
C ASP A 27 -1.10 10.76 -2.70
N CYS A 28 -0.29 9.73 -2.50
CA CYS A 28 0.01 8.72 -3.51
C CYS A 28 -1.07 7.64 -3.65
N THR A 29 -2.05 7.62 -2.75
CA THR A 29 -3.08 6.59 -2.61
C THR A 29 -4.37 7.22 -2.09
N ALA A 30 -4.87 8.21 -2.81
CA ALA A 30 -5.91 9.11 -2.29
C ALA A 30 -7.24 8.43 -1.97
N GLY A 31 -7.58 7.33 -2.66
CA GLY A 31 -8.78 6.55 -2.40
C GLY A 31 -10.05 7.42 -2.36
N GLY A 32 -10.79 7.37 -1.28
CA GLY A 32 -11.94 8.24 -1.03
C GLY A 32 -11.60 9.68 -0.62
N GLY A 33 -10.32 10.05 -0.54
CA GLY A 33 -9.86 11.41 -0.26
C GLY A 33 -9.88 11.81 1.20
N GLY A 34 -9.93 10.88 2.15
CA GLY A 34 -10.03 11.22 3.57
C GLY A 34 -8.80 11.96 4.10
N HIS A 35 -7.61 11.39 3.96
CA HIS A 35 -6.35 12.04 4.31
C HIS A 35 -6.10 13.29 3.45
N SER A 36 -6.29 13.18 2.13
CA SER A 36 -6.19 14.29 1.18
C SER A 36 -7.03 15.50 1.58
N HIS A 37 -8.27 15.29 2.04
CA HIS A 37 -9.15 16.36 2.45
C HIS A 37 -8.62 17.09 3.70
N ALA A 38 -8.12 16.35 4.68
CA ALA A 38 -7.53 16.94 5.89
C ALA A 38 -6.26 17.75 5.60
N VAL A 39 -5.47 17.33 4.59
CA VAL A 39 -4.33 18.10 4.08
C VAL A 39 -4.84 19.36 3.39
N ALA A 40 -5.78 19.24 2.43
CA ALA A 40 -6.31 20.37 1.66
C ALA A 40 -6.89 21.47 2.56
N GLN A 41 -7.62 21.11 3.63
CA GLN A 41 -8.17 22.05 4.60
C GLN A 41 -7.11 22.88 5.37
N ARG A 42 -5.87 22.38 5.45
CA ARG A 42 -4.75 23.06 6.14
C ARG A 42 -3.90 23.90 5.19
N LEU A 43 -4.17 23.85 3.89
CA LEU A 43 -3.46 24.62 2.87
C LEU A 43 -4.11 26.00 2.68
N SER A 44 -3.27 27.00 2.38
CA SER A 44 -3.71 28.30 1.89
C SER A 44 -3.98 28.25 0.38
N ASP A 45 -4.42 29.35 -0.21
CA ASP A 45 -4.59 29.50 -1.66
C ASP A 45 -3.29 29.30 -2.46
N LYS A 46 -2.12 29.44 -1.83
CA LYS A 46 -0.81 29.20 -2.43
C LYS A 46 -0.36 27.76 -2.31
N GLY A 47 -0.84 27.03 -1.29
CA GLY A 47 -0.53 25.63 -1.11
C GLY A 47 -1.14 24.77 -2.21
N ARG A 48 -0.59 23.61 -2.45
CA ARG A 48 -1.06 22.67 -3.47
C ARG A 48 -1.08 21.24 -2.93
N LEU A 49 -2.09 20.50 -3.34
CA LEU A 49 -2.20 19.05 -3.11
C LEU A 49 -2.32 18.34 -4.46
N ILE A 50 -1.53 17.29 -4.64
CA ILE A 50 -1.70 16.32 -5.74
C ILE A 50 -2.24 15.04 -5.13
N ALA A 51 -3.43 14.64 -5.56
CA ALA A 51 -4.11 13.41 -5.13
C ALA A 51 -4.05 12.38 -6.26
N ILE A 52 -3.29 11.31 -6.05
CA ILE A 52 -3.04 10.26 -7.03
C ILE A 52 -3.85 9.02 -6.62
N ASP A 53 -4.54 8.40 -7.56
CA ASP A 53 -5.08 7.06 -7.38
C ASP A 53 -5.10 6.30 -8.71
N ARG A 54 -4.94 4.98 -8.65
CA ARG A 54 -4.98 4.07 -9.79
C ARG A 54 -6.39 3.54 -10.09
N ASP A 55 -7.31 3.65 -9.12
CA ASP A 55 -8.69 3.17 -9.25
C ASP A 55 -9.57 4.24 -9.88
N PRO A 56 -10.17 3.98 -11.08
CA PRO A 56 -11.05 4.94 -11.72
C PRO A 56 -12.28 5.31 -10.86
N GLU A 57 -12.75 4.41 -9.98
CA GLU A 57 -13.85 4.73 -9.06
C GLU A 57 -13.43 5.74 -7.99
N ALA A 58 -12.20 5.62 -7.48
CA ALA A 58 -11.64 6.58 -6.53
C ALA A 58 -11.50 7.97 -7.20
N ILE A 59 -11.04 8.02 -8.45
CA ILE A 59 -10.91 9.28 -9.21
C ILE A 59 -12.25 10.03 -9.33
N GLU A 60 -13.34 9.34 -9.59
CA GLU A 60 -14.67 10.00 -9.68
C GLU A 60 -15.13 10.53 -8.30
N VAL A 61 -14.85 9.80 -7.22
CA VAL A 61 -15.12 10.27 -5.85
C VAL A 61 -14.28 11.51 -5.53
N LEU A 62 -12.99 11.50 -5.88
CA LEU A 62 -12.08 12.63 -5.65
C LEU A 62 -12.53 13.88 -6.41
N LYS A 63 -12.90 13.76 -7.68
CA LYS A 63 -13.43 14.89 -8.49
C LYS A 63 -14.63 15.55 -7.81
N THR A 64 -15.55 14.75 -7.29
CA THR A 64 -16.72 15.24 -6.57
C THR A 64 -16.33 15.91 -5.25
N ARG A 65 -15.49 15.25 -4.46
CA ARG A 65 -15.07 15.71 -3.13
C ARG A 65 -14.29 17.03 -3.18
N PHE A 66 -13.43 17.18 -4.19
CA PHE A 66 -12.55 18.35 -4.32
C PHE A 66 -13.04 19.39 -5.33
N ALA A 67 -14.31 19.33 -5.77
CA ALA A 67 -14.86 20.29 -6.73
C ALA A 67 -14.76 21.77 -6.27
N SER A 68 -14.73 22.02 -4.96
CA SER A 68 -14.58 23.35 -4.37
C SER A 68 -13.13 23.71 -3.95
N PHE A 69 -12.15 22.86 -4.24
CA PHE A 69 -10.75 23.05 -3.88
C PHE A 69 -9.89 23.31 -5.13
N PRO A 70 -9.71 24.57 -5.56
CA PRO A 70 -8.99 24.89 -6.80
C PRO A 70 -7.49 24.58 -6.74
N ASN A 71 -6.97 24.34 -5.54
CA ASN A 71 -5.59 24.02 -5.26
C ASN A 71 -5.30 22.52 -5.14
N VAL A 72 -6.28 21.66 -5.47
CA VAL A 72 -6.13 20.20 -5.52
C VAL A 72 -6.09 19.72 -6.96
N GLU A 73 -5.00 19.06 -7.33
CA GLU A 73 -4.79 18.39 -8.61
C GLU A 73 -5.08 16.90 -8.43
N ILE A 74 -6.01 16.33 -9.23
CA ILE A 74 -6.36 14.91 -9.18
C ILE A 74 -5.70 14.22 -10.35
N VAL A 75 -4.94 13.15 -10.09
CA VAL A 75 -4.18 12.41 -11.10
C VAL A 75 -4.59 10.95 -11.09
N HIS A 76 -5.07 10.45 -12.24
CA HIS A 76 -5.36 9.03 -12.45
C HIS A 76 -4.08 8.33 -12.90
N ASP A 77 -3.29 7.85 -11.98
CA ASP A 77 -2.01 7.15 -12.24
C ASP A 77 -1.62 6.28 -11.03
N THR A 78 -0.48 5.64 -11.10
CA THR A 78 0.10 4.86 -10.03
C THR A 78 1.23 5.63 -9.35
N PHE A 79 1.43 5.42 -8.06
CA PHE A 79 2.41 6.14 -7.23
C PHE A 79 3.87 5.92 -7.67
N ASP A 80 4.16 4.85 -8.42
CA ASP A 80 5.47 4.59 -9.00
C ASP A 80 5.83 5.57 -10.14
N ASN A 81 4.86 6.36 -10.64
CA ASN A 81 5.09 7.44 -11.59
C ASN A 81 5.27 8.83 -10.94
N ILE A 82 5.44 8.90 -9.61
CA ILE A 82 5.49 10.16 -8.86
C ILE A 82 6.50 11.17 -9.42
N SER A 83 7.68 10.71 -9.85
CA SER A 83 8.70 11.58 -10.45
C SER A 83 8.22 12.28 -11.72
N ALA A 84 7.50 11.56 -12.59
CA ALA A 84 6.91 12.10 -13.81
C ALA A 84 5.74 13.07 -13.50
N ILE A 85 4.87 12.69 -12.56
CA ILE A 85 3.72 13.50 -12.11
C ILE A 85 4.19 14.83 -11.53
N LEU A 86 5.23 14.80 -10.71
CA LEU A 86 5.81 16.02 -10.14
C LEU A 86 6.54 16.88 -11.16
N ASN A 87 7.05 16.30 -12.24
CA ASN A 87 7.72 17.00 -13.33
C ASN A 87 8.75 18.04 -12.82
N GLY A 88 9.68 17.60 -11.96
CA GLY A 88 10.73 18.41 -11.38
C GLY A 88 10.30 19.24 -10.14
N ARG A 89 9.00 19.33 -9.81
CA ARG A 89 8.54 19.96 -8.57
C ARG A 89 9.01 19.12 -7.37
N LYS A 90 9.36 19.78 -6.26
CA LYS A 90 9.71 19.11 -4.99
C LYS A 90 8.61 19.32 -3.97
N ALA A 91 8.20 18.27 -3.28
CA ALA A 91 7.13 18.29 -2.29
C ALA A 91 7.65 18.64 -0.87
N ASP A 92 6.83 19.34 -0.09
CA ASP A 92 7.03 19.55 1.35
C ASP A 92 6.60 18.31 2.15
N GLY A 93 5.66 17.51 1.62
CA GLY A 93 5.28 16.24 2.21
C GLY A 93 4.67 15.30 1.19
N ILE A 94 4.93 14.00 1.37
CA ILE A 94 4.37 12.91 0.57
C ILE A 94 3.81 11.88 1.52
N MET A 95 2.60 11.39 1.25
CA MET A 95 2.02 10.27 2.00
C MET A 95 1.57 9.16 1.07
N ALA A 96 1.58 7.93 1.59
CA ALA A 96 1.02 6.75 0.95
C ALA A 96 0.34 5.86 1.99
N ASP A 97 -0.96 5.59 1.79
CA ASP A 97 -1.76 4.63 2.56
C ASP A 97 -1.88 3.36 1.71
N LEU A 98 -0.99 2.37 1.97
CA LEU A 98 -0.84 1.21 1.10
C LEU A 98 -1.99 0.21 1.26
N GLY A 99 -2.13 -0.66 0.28
CA GLY A 99 -3.10 -1.74 0.29
C GLY A 99 -4.40 -1.40 -0.44
N VAL A 100 -5.49 -2.03 -0.01
CA VAL A 100 -6.83 -1.92 -0.63
C VAL A 100 -7.71 -0.93 0.11
N SER A 101 -8.49 -0.16 -0.62
CA SER A 101 -9.48 0.73 -0.02
C SER A 101 -10.64 -0.07 0.58
N SER A 102 -11.35 0.52 1.56
CA SER A 102 -12.56 -0.11 2.10
C SER A 102 -13.63 -0.31 1.02
N HIS A 103 -13.75 0.62 0.09
CA HIS A 103 -14.66 0.51 -1.05
C HIS A 103 -14.35 -0.74 -1.89
N GLN A 104 -13.08 -1.01 -2.19
CA GLN A 104 -12.68 -2.21 -2.93
C GLN A 104 -13.00 -3.51 -2.18
N ILE A 105 -12.86 -3.53 -0.83
CA ILE A 105 -13.18 -4.70 -0.02
C ILE A 105 -14.70 -4.91 0.08
N ASP A 106 -15.47 -3.82 0.23
CA ASP A 106 -16.91 -3.86 0.47
C ASP A 106 -17.73 -4.06 -0.83
N THR A 107 -17.13 -3.77 -1.99
CA THR A 107 -17.73 -4.03 -3.30
C THR A 107 -17.45 -5.46 -3.71
N ALA A 108 -18.45 -6.35 -3.60
CA ALA A 108 -18.30 -7.78 -3.85
C ALA A 108 -17.69 -8.08 -5.22
N GLU A 109 -18.16 -7.39 -6.26
CA GLU A 109 -17.77 -7.58 -7.66
C GLU A 109 -16.29 -7.31 -7.92
N ARG A 110 -15.59 -6.61 -7.01
CA ARG A 110 -14.15 -6.37 -7.09
C ARG A 110 -13.33 -7.59 -6.68
N GLY A 111 -13.92 -8.60 -6.02
CA GLY A 111 -13.30 -9.89 -5.70
C GLY A 111 -12.17 -9.87 -4.65
N PHE A 112 -12.03 -8.79 -3.86
CA PHE A 112 -11.01 -8.69 -2.81
C PHE A 112 -11.39 -9.44 -1.54
N SER A 113 -12.68 -9.62 -1.28
CA SER A 113 -13.19 -10.24 -0.06
C SER A 113 -13.35 -11.75 -0.23
N PHE A 114 -12.96 -12.52 0.77
CA PHE A 114 -13.24 -13.96 0.89
C PHE A 114 -14.46 -14.27 1.76
N HIS A 115 -15.24 -13.24 2.12
CA HIS A 115 -16.46 -13.36 2.91
C HIS A 115 -17.73 -13.35 2.06
N MET A 116 -17.63 -12.98 0.80
CA MET A 116 -18.73 -12.92 -0.15
C MET A 116 -18.35 -13.69 -1.42
N ASP A 117 -19.30 -14.45 -2.01
CA ASP A 117 -19.07 -15.09 -3.30
C ASP A 117 -19.21 -14.04 -4.42
N ALA A 118 -18.15 -13.89 -5.21
CA ALA A 118 -18.05 -12.86 -6.24
C ALA A 118 -17.04 -13.26 -7.32
N PRO A 119 -17.02 -12.60 -8.49
CA PRO A 119 -15.98 -12.81 -9.49
C PRO A 119 -14.58 -12.66 -8.88
N LEU A 120 -13.66 -13.55 -9.23
CA LEU A 120 -12.28 -13.55 -8.73
C LEU A 120 -11.42 -12.56 -9.53
N ASP A 121 -11.59 -11.24 -9.26
CA ASP A 121 -10.95 -10.17 -10.02
C ASP A 121 -9.68 -9.64 -9.34
N MET A 122 -9.78 -8.95 -8.22
CA MET A 122 -8.72 -8.33 -7.41
C MET A 122 -7.89 -7.22 -8.11
N ARG A 123 -8.28 -6.72 -9.29
CA ARG A 123 -7.58 -5.63 -9.96
C ARG A 123 -7.99 -4.27 -9.39
N MET A 124 -7.05 -3.52 -8.87
CA MET A 124 -7.31 -2.15 -8.36
C MET A 124 -7.61 -1.18 -9.51
N SER A 125 -6.83 -1.24 -10.60
CA SER A 125 -6.99 -0.39 -11.80
C SER A 125 -8.06 -0.88 -12.78
N LYS A 126 -8.67 -2.05 -12.55
CA LYS A 126 -9.57 -2.77 -13.47
C LYS A 126 -8.90 -3.23 -14.79
N GLU A 127 -7.62 -3.02 -14.95
CA GLU A 127 -6.84 -3.41 -16.12
C GLU A 127 -5.84 -4.53 -15.82
N GLY A 128 -5.39 -5.21 -16.86
CA GLY A 128 -4.39 -6.27 -16.76
C GLY A 128 -4.98 -7.63 -16.34
N LYS A 129 -4.12 -8.52 -15.83
CA LYS A 129 -4.50 -9.88 -15.38
C LYS A 129 -5.31 -9.82 -14.11
N SER A 130 -6.41 -10.54 -14.08
CA SER A 130 -7.23 -10.75 -12.88
C SER A 130 -6.69 -11.86 -11.97
N ALA A 131 -7.22 -11.96 -10.76
CA ALA A 131 -6.92 -13.09 -9.87
C ALA A 131 -7.36 -14.43 -10.48
N ALA A 132 -8.49 -14.46 -11.20
CA ALA A 132 -8.91 -15.63 -11.96
C ALA A 132 -7.88 -16.03 -13.02
N ASP A 133 -7.26 -15.09 -13.70
CA ASP A 133 -6.21 -15.38 -14.68
C ASP A 133 -4.97 -15.95 -13.99
N VAL A 134 -4.54 -15.38 -12.87
CA VAL A 134 -3.40 -15.90 -12.09
C VAL A 134 -3.63 -17.36 -11.69
N VAL A 135 -4.75 -17.68 -11.04
CA VAL A 135 -5.00 -19.04 -10.55
C VAL A 135 -5.21 -20.05 -11.69
N ASN A 136 -5.73 -19.63 -12.85
CA ASN A 136 -6.01 -20.54 -13.96
C ASN A 136 -4.86 -20.68 -14.97
N THR A 137 -3.88 -19.76 -15.00
CA THR A 137 -2.83 -19.77 -16.04
C THR A 137 -1.41 -19.99 -15.50
N TYR A 138 -1.14 -19.63 -14.23
CA TYR A 138 0.20 -19.81 -13.67
C TYR A 138 0.51 -21.28 -13.44
N SER A 139 1.76 -21.68 -13.62
CA SER A 139 2.25 -23.02 -13.29
C SER A 139 2.17 -23.28 -11.77
N GLU A 140 2.22 -24.55 -11.36
CA GLU A 140 2.26 -24.93 -9.94
C GLU A 140 3.43 -24.22 -9.20
N ASN A 141 4.59 -24.14 -9.84
CA ASN A 141 5.76 -23.51 -9.25
C ASN A 141 5.60 -21.99 -9.08
N GLU A 142 4.98 -21.30 -10.03
CA GLU A 142 4.69 -19.87 -9.92
C GLU A 142 3.67 -19.61 -8.81
N LEU A 143 2.57 -20.39 -8.76
CA LEU A 143 1.58 -20.31 -7.68
C LEU A 143 2.23 -20.59 -6.32
N TYR A 144 3.04 -21.64 -6.22
CA TYR A 144 3.76 -21.95 -4.98
C TYR A 144 4.64 -20.77 -4.53
N ARG A 145 5.40 -20.18 -5.46
CA ARG A 145 6.27 -19.04 -5.17
C ARG A 145 5.49 -17.86 -4.62
N ILE A 146 4.44 -17.40 -5.33
CA ILE A 146 3.69 -16.23 -4.88
C ILE A 146 2.97 -16.48 -3.56
N ILE A 147 2.35 -17.66 -3.36
CA ILE A 147 1.64 -17.99 -2.12
C ILE A 147 2.61 -18.10 -0.94
N ARG A 148 3.81 -18.64 -1.15
CA ARG A 148 4.86 -18.72 -0.13
C ARG A 148 5.44 -17.33 0.19
N ASP A 149 5.84 -16.58 -0.84
CA ASP A 149 6.65 -15.37 -0.67
C ASP A 149 5.79 -14.14 -0.35
N TYR A 150 4.61 -14.00 -0.96
CA TYR A 150 3.70 -12.88 -0.73
C TYR A 150 2.62 -13.16 0.31
N GLY A 151 2.27 -14.42 0.51
CA GLY A 151 1.32 -14.84 1.54
C GLY A 151 1.99 -15.22 2.87
N GLU A 152 3.29 -15.48 2.87
CA GLU A 152 3.98 -16.12 3.98
C GLU A 152 3.20 -17.38 4.45
N GLU A 153 2.61 -18.13 3.47
CA GLU A 153 1.69 -19.24 3.71
C GLU A 153 2.45 -20.57 3.84
N ARG A 154 2.29 -21.22 4.98
CA ARG A 154 2.96 -22.47 5.30
C ARG A 154 2.52 -23.62 4.38
N TYR A 155 1.26 -23.61 3.96
CA TYR A 155 0.66 -24.66 3.13
C TYR A 155 0.72 -24.35 1.64
N ALA A 156 1.52 -23.37 1.21
CA ALA A 156 1.64 -22.87 -0.14
C ALA A 156 1.78 -23.98 -1.19
N LYS A 157 2.59 -25.02 -0.91
CA LYS A 157 2.81 -26.14 -1.84
C LYS A 157 1.53 -26.97 -2.07
N SER A 158 0.81 -27.27 -1.00
CA SER A 158 -0.45 -28.02 -1.08
C SER A 158 -1.54 -27.21 -1.78
N ILE A 159 -1.62 -25.91 -1.50
CA ILE A 159 -2.59 -25.00 -2.11
C ILE A 159 -2.32 -24.88 -3.61
N ALA A 160 -1.07 -24.61 -4.03
CA ALA A 160 -0.69 -24.51 -5.44
C ALA A 160 -1.03 -25.78 -6.22
N LYS A 161 -0.67 -26.95 -5.67
CA LYS A 161 -0.98 -28.25 -6.27
C LYS A 161 -2.50 -28.47 -6.46
N ASN A 162 -3.29 -28.13 -5.43
CA ASN A 162 -4.73 -28.31 -5.49
C ASN A 162 -5.41 -27.30 -6.44
N ILE A 163 -4.93 -26.05 -6.52
CA ILE A 163 -5.40 -25.08 -7.53
C ILE A 163 -5.20 -25.65 -8.93
N VAL A 164 -4.00 -26.16 -9.25
CA VAL A 164 -3.69 -26.72 -10.57
C VAL A 164 -4.59 -27.93 -10.86
N ARG A 165 -4.76 -28.84 -9.91
CA ARG A 165 -5.63 -30.01 -10.08
C ARG A 165 -7.09 -29.65 -10.30
N GLU A 166 -7.65 -28.74 -9.50
CA GLU A 166 -9.08 -28.39 -9.58
C GLU A 166 -9.41 -27.62 -10.86
N ARG A 167 -8.52 -26.72 -11.33
CA ARG A 167 -8.74 -25.99 -12.58
C ARG A 167 -8.75 -26.87 -13.84
N GLU A 168 -8.13 -28.06 -13.79
CA GLU A 168 -8.22 -29.05 -14.88
C GLU A 168 -9.65 -29.57 -15.08
N ASN A 169 -10.44 -29.62 -14.00
CA ASN A 169 -11.83 -30.07 -14.03
C ASN A 169 -12.79 -28.90 -14.38
N LYS A 170 -12.57 -27.73 -13.78
CA LYS A 170 -13.41 -26.56 -13.93
C LYS A 170 -12.59 -25.28 -13.69
N ARG A 171 -12.71 -24.29 -14.59
CA ARG A 171 -12.12 -22.96 -14.39
C ARG A 171 -12.56 -22.38 -13.04
N ILE A 172 -11.61 -21.91 -12.24
CA ILE A 172 -11.85 -21.22 -10.97
C ILE A 172 -12.25 -19.77 -11.30
N SER A 173 -13.48 -19.39 -10.98
CA SER A 173 -14.07 -18.13 -11.41
C SER A 173 -14.52 -17.24 -10.26
N THR A 174 -14.76 -17.81 -9.07
CA THR A 174 -15.28 -17.07 -7.94
C THR A 174 -14.38 -17.16 -6.70
N THR A 175 -14.58 -16.22 -5.79
CA THR A 175 -13.87 -16.16 -4.52
C THR A 175 -14.12 -17.39 -3.66
N PHE A 176 -15.36 -17.92 -3.63
CA PHE A 176 -15.68 -19.10 -2.83
C PHE A 176 -15.09 -20.37 -3.42
N GLU A 177 -15.09 -20.55 -4.74
CA GLU A 177 -14.40 -21.68 -5.39
C GLU A 177 -12.92 -21.74 -4.97
N LEU A 178 -12.22 -20.59 -4.97
CA LEU A 178 -10.84 -20.51 -4.50
C LEU A 178 -10.73 -20.78 -2.99
N CYS A 179 -11.63 -20.24 -2.18
CA CYS A 179 -11.66 -20.49 -0.73
C CYS A 179 -11.79 -21.96 -0.39
N ASP A 180 -12.63 -22.68 -1.10
CA ASP A 180 -12.86 -24.11 -0.85
C ASP A 180 -11.65 -24.96 -1.22
N ILE A 181 -10.96 -24.63 -2.32
CA ILE A 181 -9.68 -25.25 -2.69
C ILE A 181 -8.63 -25.01 -1.59
N ILE A 182 -8.55 -23.79 -1.06
CA ILE A 182 -7.62 -23.45 0.01
C ILE A 182 -7.94 -24.25 1.28
N LYS A 183 -9.20 -24.31 1.69
CA LYS A 183 -9.65 -25.09 2.87
C LYS A 183 -9.29 -26.56 2.75
N MET A 184 -9.54 -27.17 1.58
CA MET A 184 -9.18 -28.58 1.31
C MET A 184 -7.66 -28.82 1.34
N SER A 185 -6.84 -27.78 1.16
CA SER A 185 -5.40 -27.88 1.05
C SER A 185 -4.67 -27.87 2.39
N MET A 186 -5.36 -27.63 3.50
CA MET A 186 -4.75 -27.50 4.82
C MET A 186 -5.51 -28.24 5.92
N PRO A 187 -4.82 -28.67 7.01
CA PRO A 187 -5.48 -29.39 8.09
C PRO A 187 -6.41 -28.48 8.89
N GLN A 188 -7.50 -29.04 9.42
CA GLN A 188 -8.50 -28.29 10.20
C GLN A 188 -7.91 -27.45 11.35
N ARG A 189 -6.84 -27.95 12.00
CA ARG A 189 -6.17 -27.21 13.08
C ARG A 189 -5.58 -25.88 12.63
N ALA A 190 -5.20 -25.74 11.35
CA ALA A 190 -4.63 -24.51 10.80
C ALA A 190 -5.69 -23.43 10.52
N MET A 191 -6.97 -23.79 10.54
CA MET A 191 -8.10 -22.90 10.27
C MET A 191 -8.70 -22.26 11.52
N ARG A 192 -8.16 -22.56 12.73
CA ARG A 192 -8.75 -22.11 14.00
C ARG A 192 -8.43 -20.65 14.35
N ASP A 193 -7.23 -20.19 14.02
CA ASP A 193 -6.73 -18.88 14.48
C ASP A 193 -7.04 -17.72 13.53
N SER A 194 -7.25 -18.02 12.25
CA SER A 194 -7.58 -17.01 11.21
C SER A 194 -8.26 -17.65 10.02
N HIS A 195 -8.97 -16.86 9.22
CA HIS A 195 -9.58 -17.36 8.00
C HIS A 195 -8.54 -17.97 7.05
N PRO A 196 -8.68 -19.21 6.59
CA PRO A 196 -7.66 -19.96 5.83
C PRO A 196 -7.27 -19.29 4.52
N ALA A 197 -8.19 -18.58 3.87
CA ALA A 197 -7.91 -17.91 2.60
C ALA A 197 -7.12 -16.58 2.74
N ARG A 198 -7.01 -15.99 3.94
CA ARG A 198 -6.45 -14.66 4.15
C ARG A 198 -5.09 -14.47 3.48
N ARG A 199 -4.15 -15.40 3.73
CA ARG A 199 -2.77 -15.30 3.23
C ARG A 199 -2.68 -15.53 1.73
N THR A 200 -3.45 -16.49 1.21
CA THR A 200 -3.48 -16.79 -0.22
C THR A 200 -4.13 -15.65 -1.01
N PHE A 201 -5.22 -15.06 -0.50
CA PHE A 201 -5.84 -13.88 -1.10
C PHE A 201 -4.88 -12.69 -1.11
N GLN A 202 -4.18 -12.43 0.00
CA GLN A 202 -3.12 -11.41 0.04
C GLN A 202 -2.05 -11.67 -1.02
N ALA A 203 -1.58 -12.90 -1.16
CA ALA A 203 -0.54 -13.27 -2.12
C ALA A 203 -0.97 -13.00 -3.57
N ILE A 204 -2.18 -13.44 -3.93
CA ILE A 204 -2.73 -13.25 -5.27
C ILE A 204 -2.97 -11.76 -5.54
N ARG A 205 -3.50 -11.02 -4.56
CA ARG A 205 -3.70 -9.58 -4.66
C ARG A 205 -2.40 -8.83 -4.95
N ILE A 206 -1.35 -9.14 -4.19
CA ILE A 206 -0.01 -8.54 -4.37
C ILE A 206 0.52 -8.83 -5.78
N GLU A 207 0.37 -10.05 -6.28
CA GLU A 207 0.79 -10.45 -7.62
C GLU A 207 0.00 -9.70 -8.71
N VAL A 208 -1.34 -9.70 -8.63
CA VAL A 208 -2.24 -9.04 -9.60
C VAL A 208 -1.92 -7.56 -9.73
N ASN A 209 -1.62 -6.89 -8.63
CA ASN A 209 -1.45 -5.45 -8.59
C ASN A 209 0.01 -5.00 -8.63
N GLY A 210 0.97 -5.92 -8.56
CA GLY A 210 2.40 -5.61 -8.52
C GLY A 210 2.80 -4.77 -7.30
N GLU A 211 2.11 -4.93 -6.16
CA GLU A 211 2.19 -4.03 -5.02
C GLU A 211 3.61 -3.85 -4.50
N LEU A 212 4.32 -4.95 -4.25
CA LEU A 212 5.68 -4.89 -3.68
C LEU A 212 6.73 -4.41 -4.69
N THR A 213 6.61 -4.81 -5.96
CA THR A 213 7.55 -4.38 -7.00
C THR A 213 7.46 -2.88 -7.23
N LYS A 214 6.24 -2.35 -7.29
CA LYS A 214 5.99 -0.91 -7.44
C LYS A 214 6.44 -0.11 -6.21
N LEU A 215 6.20 -0.64 -5.01
CA LEU A 215 6.62 -0.01 -3.77
C LEU A 215 8.14 0.11 -3.67
N ASP A 216 8.88 -0.93 -4.06
CA ASP A 216 10.36 -0.93 -3.96
C ASP A 216 10.98 0.18 -4.82
N SER A 217 10.51 0.36 -6.06
CA SER A 217 10.97 1.45 -6.93
C SER A 217 10.48 2.83 -6.46
N ALA A 218 9.22 2.93 -6.05
CA ALA A 218 8.60 4.19 -5.71
C ALA A 218 9.17 4.85 -4.44
N LEU A 219 9.65 4.07 -3.47
CA LEU A 219 10.19 4.63 -2.22
C LEU A 219 11.40 5.55 -2.44
N ASP A 220 12.28 5.21 -3.39
CA ASP A 220 13.41 6.08 -3.75
C ASP A 220 12.93 7.35 -4.45
N ASP A 221 11.99 7.20 -5.38
CA ASP A 221 11.43 8.33 -6.13
C ASP A 221 10.63 9.27 -5.23
N MET A 222 9.83 8.74 -4.30
CA MET A 222 9.12 9.54 -3.30
C MET A 222 10.12 10.33 -2.42
N PHE A 223 11.14 9.67 -1.89
CA PHE A 223 12.12 10.32 -1.04
C PHE A 223 12.94 11.38 -1.79
N SER A 224 13.37 11.06 -3.02
CA SER A 224 14.12 12.00 -3.88
C SER A 224 13.26 13.20 -4.29
N SER A 225 11.95 13.02 -4.40
CA SER A 225 10.98 14.08 -4.74
C SER A 225 10.68 15.07 -3.60
N LEU A 226 11.15 14.79 -2.38
CA LEU A 226 11.03 15.73 -1.28
C LEU A 226 12.01 16.89 -1.39
N LYS A 227 11.60 18.05 -0.89
CA LYS A 227 12.51 19.15 -0.49
C LYS A 227 13.33 18.71 0.72
N VAL A 228 14.47 19.34 0.95
CA VAL A 228 15.14 19.27 2.26
C VAL A 228 14.20 19.83 3.32
N GLY A 229 14.00 19.10 4.40
CA GLY A 229 12.99 19.35 5.42
C GLY A 229 11.60 18.79 5.11
N GLY A 230 11.38 18.20 3.94
CA GLY A 230 10.14 17.50 3.58
C GLY A 230 10.02 16.12 4.22
N ILE A 231 8.79 15.62 4.35
CA ILE A 231 8.49 14.37 5.06
C ILE A 231 7.77 13.37 4.14
N LEU A 232 8.23 12.12 4.16
CA LEU A 232 7.53 10.98 3.57
C LEU A 232 6.91 10.14 4.67
N SER A 233 5.58 9.97 4.63
CA SER A 233 4.80 9.18 5.58
C SER A 233 4.12 8.02 4.86
N VAL A 234 4.35 6.78 5.32
CA VAL A 234 3.82 5.56 4.70
C VAL A 234 3.09 4.72 5.75
N ILE A 235 1.83 4.36 5.44
CA ILE A 235 1.04 3.40 6.20
C ILE A 235 1.14 2.06 5.47
N THR A 236 1.42 0.99 6.20
CA THR A 236 1.52 -0.39 5.71
C THR A 236 0.55 -1.29 6.44
N PHE A 237 0.04 -2.36 5.80
CA PHE A 237 -0.96 -3.26 6.37
C PHE A 237 -0.49 -4.70 6.54
N HIS A 238 0.66 -5.07 5.99
CA HIS A 238 1.24 -6.40 6.18
C HIS A 238 2.77 -6.36 6.34
N SER A 239 3.30 -7.47 6.85
CA SER A 239 4.71 -7.64 7.22
C SER A 239 5.70 -7.35 6.09
N LEU A 240 5.35 -7.66 4.85
CA LEU A 240 6.24 -7.48 3.70
C LEU A 240 6.40 -6.00 3.35
N GLU A 241 5.30 -5.25 3.30
CA GLU A 241 5.34 -3.79 3.11
C GLU A 241 6.13 -3.13 4.24
N ASP A 242 5.79 -3.43 5.49
CA ASP A 242 6.44 -2.81 6.65
C ASP A 242 7.95 -3.08 6.68
N ARG A 243 8.35 -4.30 6.33
CA ARG A 243 9.76 -4.69 6.24
C ARG A 243 10.49 -3.92 5.14
N MET A 244 9.84 -3.74 3.97
CA MET A 244 10.38 -3.01 2.82
C MET A 244 10.57 -1.53 3.16
N VAL A 245 9.53 -0.85 3.64
CA VAL A 245 9.57 0.56 4.05
C VAL A 245 10.62 0.77 5.15
N LYS A 246 10.62 -0.08 6.19
CA LYS A 246 11.61 -0.02 7.28
C LYS A 246 13.05 -0.12 6.76
N LYS A 247 13.30 -1.06 5.87
CA LYS A 247 14.63 -1.27 5.28
C LYS A 247 15.07 -0.08 4.44
N ARG A 248 14.16 0.45 3.61
CA ARG A 248 14.46 1.58 2.73
C ARG A 248 14.68 2.87 3.53
N PHE A 249 13.83 3.16 4.51
CA PHE A 249 14.02 4.31 5.38
C PHE A 249 15.32 4.22 6.20
N ALA A 250 15.69 3.02 6.67
CA ALA A 250 16.97 2.81 7.34
C ALA A 250 18.14 3.14 6.42
N SER A 251 18.09 2.74 5.13
CA SER A 251 19.17 3.03 4.16
C SER A 251 19.34 4.52 3.88
N PHE A 252 18.26 5.31 3.93
CA PHE A 252 18.35 6.77 3.82
C PHE A 252 18.99 7.42 5.07
N CYS A 253 18.89 6.78 6.22
CA CYS A 253 19.50 7.22 7.47
C CYS A 253 20.94 6.74 7.65
N GLU A 254 21.43 5.88 6.75
CA GLU A 254 22.79 5.35 6.85
C GLU A 254 23.84 6.43 6.60
N GLY A 255 24.79 6.52 7.52
CA GLY A 255 25.99 7.34 7.37
C GLY A 255 27.18 6.57 6.81
N CYS A 256 28.35 6.94 7.26
CA CYS A 256 29.59 6.30 6.86
C CYS A 256 29.56 4.76 7.03
N THR A 257 29.91 4.04 5.98
CA THR A 257 30.01 2.57 5.93
C THR A 257 31.46 2.05 5.92
N CYS A 258 32.43 2.95 6.12
CA CYS A 258 33.85 2.53 6.22
C CYS A 258 34.08 1.65 7.44
N PRO A 259 35.05 0.72 7.38
CA PRO A 259 35.55 0.02 8.56
C PRO A 259 35.95 1.00 9.65
N LYS A 260 35.67 0.67 10.90
CA LYS A 260 35.96 1.54 12.07
C LYS A 260 37.45 1.83 12.25
N GLU A 261 38.30 0.96 11.72
CA GLU A 261 39.76 1.06 11.75
C GLU A 261 40.34 2.10 10.79
N PHE A 262 39.51 2.61 9.85
CA PHE A 262 39.97 3.64 8.90
C PHE A 262 40.12 4.97 9.62
N PRO A 263 41.31 5.60 9.55
CA PRO A 263 41.57 6.89 10.20
C PRO A 263 40.76 8.04 9.59
N VAL A 264 40.32 7.90 8.33
CA VAL A 264 39.55 8.92 7.61
C VAL A 264 38.45 8.23 6.81
N CYS A 265 37.26 8.81 6.79
CA CYS A 265 36.16 8.32 5.96
C CYS A 265 36.48 8.52 4.47
N VAL A 266 36.43 7.41 3.71
CA VAL A 266 36.66 7.38 2.26
C VAL A 266 35.38 7.13 1.45
N CYS A 267 34.25 6.73 2.09
CA CYS A 267 33.02 6.43 1.38
C CYS A 267 32.18 7.67 1.04
N GLY A 268 32.43 8.81 1.71
CA GLY A 268 31.67 10.07 1.51
C GLY A 268 30.19 9.99 1.90
N LYS A 269 29.69 8.83 2.38
CA LYS A 269 28.28 8.68 2.76
C LYS A 269 27.92 9.49 3.99
N THR A 270 26.85 10.24 3.87
CA THR A 270 26.22 10.97 4.99
C THR A 270 24.74 10.60 5.02
N PRO A 271 24.10 10.59 6.20
CA PRO A 271 22.66 10.41 6.28
C PRO A 271 21.92 11.44 5.43
N ARG A 272 20.94 11.01 4.67
CA ARG A 272 20.07 11.86 3.86
C ARG A 272 18.69 12.04 4.51
N GLY A 273 18.33 11.15 5.43
CA GLY A 273 17.04 11.14 6.13
C GLY A 273 17.19 10.94 7.63
N GLU A 274 16.16 11.37 8.35
CA GLU A 274 15.98 11.17 9.78
C GLU A 274 14.59 10.60 10.04
N LEU A 275 14.51 9.48 10.79
CA LEU A 275 13.24 8.84 11.13
C LEU A 275 12.48 9.70 12.14
N THR A 276 11.30 10.20 11.77
CA THR A 276 10.39 10.95 12.66
C THR A 276 9.35 10.05 13.30
N VAL A 277 8.85 9.01 12.58
CA VAL A 277 7.92 8.00 13.10
C VAL A 277 8.43 6.59 12.81
N LYS A 278 8.55 5.75 13.85
CA LYS A 278 9.25 4.45 13.78
C LYS A 278 8.33 3.23 13.74
N GLY A 279 7.07 3.38 13.33
CA GLY A 279 6.10 2.27 13.24
C GLY A 279 5.00 2.36 14.30
N VAL A 280 4.28 3.47 14.31
CA VAL A 280 3.11 3.68 15.17
C VAL A 280 1.98 2.77 14.70
N ALA A 281 1.32 2.10 15.66
CA ALA A 281 0.13 1.29 15.46
C ALA A 281 -1.12 2.09 15.81
N ALA A 282 -2.27 1.62 15.33
CA ALA A 282 -3.56 2.13 15.76
C ALA A 282 -3.76 1.97 17.27
N SER A 283 -4.35 2.98 17.89
CA SER A 283 -4.74 2.97 19.31
C SER A 283 -5.90 1.98 19.56
N ASP A 284 -6.09 1.57 20.81
CA ASP A 284 -7.24 0.72 21.19
C ASP A 284 -8.56 1.40 20.87
N GLU A 285 -8.63 2.74 20.98
CA GLU A 285 -9.80 3.52 20.61
C GLU A 285 -10.08 3.44 19.09
N GLU A 286 -9.06 3.57 18.26
CA GLU A 286 -9.20 3.41 16.80
C GLU A 286 -9.58 1.97 16.45
N LEU A 287 -8.94 0.97 17.07
CA LEU A 287 -9.25 -0.44 16.85
C LEU A 287 -10.71 -0.80 17.16
N SER A 288 -11.29 -0.15 18.16
CA SER A 288 -12.71 -0.36 18.52
C SER A 288 -13.68 0.17 17.46
N ARG A 289 -13.31 1.26 16.79
CA ARG A 289 -14.12 1.92 15.73
C ARG A 289 -13.80 1.39 14.34
N ASN A 290 -12.54 1.06 14.08
CA ASN A 290 -12.04 0.60 12.79
C ASN A 290 -11.14 -0.65 12.95
N PRO A 291 -11.72 -1.86 13.02
CA PRO A 291 -10.95 -3.11 13.14
C PRO A 291 -9.93 -3.35 11.99
N ARG A 292 -10.11 -2.67 10.85
CA ARG A 292 -9.20 -2.77 9.70
C ARG A 292 -7.83 -2.13 9.97
N SER A 293 -7.74 -1.23 10.95
CA SER A 293 -6.47 -0.61 11.38
C SER A 293 -5.54 -1.54 12.17
N ARG A 294 -6.02 -2.75 12.56
CA ARG A 294 -5.27 -3.69 13.44
C ARG A 294 -3.83 -3.95 12.99
N SER A 295 -3.62 -4.11 11.70
CA SER A 295 -2.30 -4.44 11.14
C SER A 295 -1.54 -3.20 10.66
N ALA A 296 -2.16 -2.04 10.70
CA ALA A 296 -1.58 -0.79 10.21
C ALA A 296 -0.32 -0.39 10.99
N ARG A 297 0.65 0.13 10.26
CA ARG A 297 1.89 0.70 10.82
C ARG A 297 2.26 1.95 10.05
N LEU A 298 2.31 3.09 10.74
CA LEU A 298 2.80 4.36 10.18
C LEU A 298 4.31 4.48 10.39
N ARG A 299 5.03 4.77 9.33
CA ARG A 299 6.44 5.18 9.37
C ARG A 299 6.60 6.51 8.66
N SER A 300 7.43 7.39 9.22
CA SER A 300 7.75 8.67 8.59
C SER A 300 9.24 8.96 8.65
N ILE A 301 9.74 9.58 7.58
CA ILE A 301 11.12 9.99 7.44
C ILE A 301 11.19 11.43 6.91
N LYS A 302 12.05 12.25 7.50
CA LYS A 302 12.33 13.62 7.08
C LYS A 302 13.60 13.64 6.22
N LYS A 303 13.56 14.28 5.07
CA LYS A 303 14.75 14.49 4.25
C LYS A 303 15.58 15.62 4.86
N ILE A 304 16.84 15.33 5.19
CA ILE A 304 17.74 16.30 5.83
C ILE A 304 18.84 16.80 4.90
N LYS A 305 19.03 16.14 3.75
CA LYS A 305 20.05 16.50 2.76
C LYS A 305 19.62 16.00 1.38
N ASP A 306 19.99 16.72 0.32
CA ASP A 306 19.91 16.25 -1.07
C ASP A 306 21.01 15.22 -1.40
N ASP A 307 20.82 14.52 -2.53
CA ASP A 307 21.74 13.51 -3.05
C ASP A 307 23.08 14.11 -3.50
#